data_795c239209e95eb44f1159d7ed025a63
#
_entry.id   795c239209e95eb44f1159d7ed025a63
#
_cell.length_a   1.000
_cell.length_b   1.000
_cell.length_c   1.000
_cell.angle_alpha   90.00
_cell.angle_beta   90.00
_cell.angle_gamma   90.00
#
_symmetry.space_group_name_H-M   'P 1'
#
loop_
_entity.id
_entity.type
_entity.pdbx_description
1 polymer ?
#
loop_
_entity_poly.entity_id
_entity_poly.type
_entity_poly.pdbx_seq_one_letter_code
_entity_poly.pdbx_strand_id
1 'polypeptide(L)'
;MKNILLPTDFSANARNAHYTALKVFRDEPCRFVLLNTFEPDLINILGDQGERRLGMIYESLEEESRIKMKELLAELSSQKAYSRYEFKAKCIPGDLISEVKKQITKEGIDLIVMGTKGATGAERLFMGSHTVRMITHISNCPVLAVPQAYDFQHLQRAVLPTDFEHHYEPFMLKPLLDLIDLWKAQIHVVYAAKDFGLNRTQVSHKKLLEKQLK
;
A
#
# COMPACT_ATOMS: atom_id res chain seq x y z
N MET A 1 18.56 1.56 2.51
CA MET A 1 17.59 2.27 1.64
C MET A 1 16.34 1.43 1.58
N LYS A 2 15.17 1.98 1.93
CA LYS A 2 13.88 1.27 1.87
C LYS A 2 13.32 1.27 0.44
N ASN A 3 12.77 0.14 0.01
CA ASN A 3 12.09 0.01 -1.28
C ASN A 3 10.58 0.02 -1.04
N ILE A 4 9.90 1.03 -1.53
CA ILE A 4 8.47 1.25 -1.27
C ILE A 4 7.70 1.11 -2.58
N LEU A 5 6.74 0.19 -2.62
CA LEU A 5 5.86 0.00 -3.77
C LEU A 5 4.66 0.94 -3.67
N LEU A 6 4.39 1.65 -4.74
CA LEU A 6 3.28 2.58 -4.92
C LEU A 6 2.37 2.11 -6.07
N PRO A 7 1.42 1.22 -5.82
CA PRO A 7 0.41 0.89 -6.83
C PRO A 7 -0.40 2.11 -7.22
N THR A 8 -0.71 2.25 -8.51
CA THR A 8 -1.47 3.40 -9.01
C THR A 8 -2.46 3.01 -10.11
N ASP A 9 -3.65 3.58 -10.02
CA ASP A 9 -4.66 3.65 -11.06
C ASP A 9 -4.79 5.10 -11.58
N PHE A 10 -3.82 5.95 -11.23
CA PHE A 10 -3.77 7.39 -11.52
C PHE A 10 -4.90 8.21 -10.91
N SER A 11 -5.71 7.64 -10.02
CA SER A 11 -6.75 8.37 -9.30
C SER A 11 -6.18 9.39 -8.31
N ALA A 12 -7.00 10.36 -7.91
CA ALA A 12 -6.63 11.32 -6.87
C ALA A 12 -6.29 10.65 -5.54
N ASN A 13 -6.95 9.52 -5.22
CA ASN A 13 -6.66 8.78 -4.00
C ASN A 13 -5.30 8.05 -4.06
N ALA A 14 -4.95 7.47 -5.22
CA ALA A 14 -3.62 6.89 -5.42
C ALA A 14 -2.54 7.99 -5.31
N ARG A 15 -2.74 9.16 -5.93
CA ARG A 15 -1.81 10.30 -5.80
C ARG A 15 -1.65 10.76 -4.35
N ASN A 16 -2.76 10.85 -3.60
CA ASN A 16 -2.69 11.19 -2.17
C ASN A 16 -1.86 10.17 -1.37
N ALA A 17 -1.99 8.87 -1.67
CA ALA A 17 -1.17 7.84 -1.05
C ALA A 17 0.31 7.98 -1.40
N HIS A 18 0.65 8.33 -2.65
CA HIS A 18 2.03 8.62 -3.06
C HIS A 18 2.61 9.79 -2.28
N TYR A 19 1.92 10.93 -2.23
CA TYR A 19 2.37 12.08 -1.43
C TYR A 19 2.48 11.76 0.06
N THR A 20 1.57 10.96 0.60
CA THR A 20 1.66 10.48 1.98
C THR A 20 2.94 9.67 2.19
N ALA A 21 3.26 8.73 1.29
CA ALA A 21 4.49 7.96 1.36
C ALA A 21 5.74 8.86 1.34
N LEU A 22 5.80 9.83 0.43
CA LEU A 22 6.91 10.79 0.35
C LEU A 22 7.07 11.62 1.62
N LYS A 23 5.95 12.05 2.24
CA LYS A 23 5.95 12.80 3.50
C LYS A 23 6.35 11.93 4.69
N VAL A 24 5.84 10.69 4.76
CA VAL A 24 6.15 9.74 5.85
C VAL A 24 7.64 9.43 5.88
N PHE A 25 8.28 9.24 4.75
CA PHE A 25 9.68 8.87 4.65
C PHE A 25 10.60 10.02 4.25
N ARG A 26 10.18 11.27 4.48
CA ARG A 26 10.91 12.47 4.03
C ARG A 26 12.37 12.53 4.50
N ASP A 27 12.72 11.91 5.62
CA ASP A 27 14.06 11.96 6.21
C ASP A 27 14.84 10.65 6.01
N GLU A 28 14.26 9.68 5.26
CA GLU A 28 14.83 8.37 5.00
C GLU A 28 15.28 8.21 3.54
N PRO A 29 16.41 7.53 3.27
CA PRO A 29 16.78 7.17 1.93
C PRO A 29 15.86 6.08 1.37
N CYS A 30 14.99 6.44 0.42
CA CYS A 30 13.99 5.54 -0.15
C CYS A 30 14.09 5.45 -1.68
N ARG A 31 13.76 4.28 -2.20
CA ARG A 31 13.44 4.06 -3.60
C ARG A 31 11.94 3.77 -3.72
N PHE A 32 11.24 4.54 -4.52
CA PHE A 32 9.81 4.39 -4.78
C PHE A 32 9.59 3.69 -6.12
N VAL A 33 8.90 2.56 -6.09
CA VAL A 33 8.52 1.78 -7.27
C VAL A 33 7.06 2.03 -7.57
N LEU A 34 6.77 2.86 -8.58
CA LEU A 34 5.41 3.10 -9.06
C LEU A 34 5.00 1.92 -9.96
N LEU A 35 3.85 1.34 -9.69
CA LEU A 35 3.32 0.20 -10.44
C LEU A 35 1.90 0.48 -10.91
N ASN A 36 1.69 0.53 -12.22
CA ASN A 36 0.38 0.42 -12.81
C ASN A 36 0.25 -0.94 -13.49
N THR A 37 -0.89 -1.61 -13.26
CA THR A 37 -1.27 -2.81 -13.99
C THR A 37 -2.55 -2.54 -14.77
N PHE A 38 -2.67 -3.14 -15.93
CA PHE A 38 -3.82 -3.00 -16.81
C PHE A 38 -4.21 -4.34 -17.44
N GLU A 39 -5.50 -4.59 -17.52
CA GLU A 39 -6.09 -5.76 -18.18
C GLU A 39 -7.19 -5.27 -19.11
N PRO A 40 -7.31 -5.82 -20.34
CA PRO A 40 -8.44 -5.52 -21.19
C PRO A 40 -9.72 -6.18 -20.64
N ASP A 41 -10.83 -5.48 -20.77
CA ASP A 41 -12.15 -6.07 -20.51
C ASP A 41 -12.46 -7.13 -21.57
N LEU A 42 -12.33 -8.40 -21.19
CA LEU A 42 -12.52 -9.57 -22.07
C LEU A 42 -13.96 -9.76 -22.55
N ILE A 43 -14.92 -9.02 -22.01
CA ILE A 43 -16.37 -9.19 -22.29
C ILE A 43 -16.72 -8.93 -23.76
N ASN A 44 -15.89 -8.23 -24.53
CA ASN A 44 -16.17 -7.82 -25.90
C ASN A 44 -15.31 -8.52 -26.98
N ILE A 45 -14.59 -9.59 -26.64
CA ILE A 45 -13.66 -10.24 -27.57
C ILE A 45 -14.17 -11.63 -27.94
N LEU A 46 -15.26 -11.69 -28.70
CA LEU A 46 -15.80 -12.93 -29.28
C LEU A 46 -15.70 -12.85 -30.81
N GLY A 47 -14.94 -13.76 -31.42
CA GLY A 47 -14.88 -13.96 -32.89
C GLY A 47 -13.48 -14.19 -33.44
N ASP A 48 -13.37 -14.67 -34.69
CA ASP A 48 -12.12 -15.02 -35.40
C ASP A 48 -11.10 -13.87 -35.57
N GLN A 49 -11.48 -12.63 -35.29
CA GLN A 49 -10.59 -11.47 -35.27
C GLN A 49 -10.14 -11.09 -33.84
N GLY A 50 -10.49 -11.92 -32.84
CA GLY A 50 -10.28 -11.63 -31.42
C GLY A 50 -8.82 -11.38 -31.05
N GLU A 51 -7.89 -12.19 -31.55
CA GLU A 51 -6.46 -12.05 -31.19
C GLU A 51 -5.83 -10.73 -31.68
N ARG A 52 -6.13 -10.31 -32.92
CA ARG A 52 -5.61 -9.02 -33.44
C ARG A 52 -6.24 -7.83 -32.70
N ARG A 53 -7.53 -7.87 -32.43
CA ARG A 53 -8.21 -6.85 -31.62
C ARG A 53 -7.65 -6.79 -30.21
N LEU A 54 -7.41 -7.95 -29.60
CA LEU A 54 -6.83 -8.03 -28.26
C LEU A 54 -5.44 -7.39 -28.21
N GLY A 55 -4.58 -7.68 -29.20
CA GLY A 55 -3.26 -7.04 -29.33
C GLY A 55 -3.34 -5.53 -29.40
N MET A 56 -4.20 -4.97 -30.26
CA MET A 56 -4.40 -3.52 -30.38
C MET A 56 -4.94 -2.88 -29.09
N ILE A 57 -5.82 -3.58 -28.35
CA ILE A 57 -6.32 -3.09 -27.05
C ILE A 57 -5.20 -3.05 -26.03
N TYR A 58 -4.37 -4.09 -25.94
CA TYR A 58 -3.21 -4.11 -25.05
C TYR A 58 -2.21 -3.00 -25.39
N GLU A 59 -1.89 -2.79 -26.66
CA GLU A 59 -0.99 -1.70 -27.10
C GLU A 59 -1.56 -0.33 -26.69
N SER A 60 -2.85 -0.12 -26.87
CA SER A 60 -3.52 1.14 -26.48
C SER A 60 -3.49 1.36 -24.97
N LEU A 61 -3.78 0.33 -24.16
CA LEU A 61 -3.75 0.40 -22.70
C LEU A 61 -2.32 0.63 -22.17
N GLU A 62 -1.34 -0.02 -22.80
CA GLU A 62 0.07 0.16 -22.44
C GLU A 62 0.53 1.60 -22.72
N GLU A 63 0.20 2.13 -23.89
CA GLU A 63 0.57 3.51 -24.24
C GLU A 63 -0.11 4.53 -23.33
N GLU A 64 -1.41 4.37 -23.04
CA GLU A 64 -2.12 5.21 -22.09
C GLU A 64 -1.49 5.16 -20.69
N SER A 65 -1.15 3.94 -20.22
CA SER A 65 -0.47 3.74 -18.94
C SER A 65 0.89 4.43 -18.90
N ARG A 66 1.68 4.33 -19.97
CA ARG A 66 3.00 4.97 -20.10
C ARG A 66 2.91 6.50 -20.09
N ILE A 67 1.96 7.06 -20.80
CA ILE A 67 1.73 8.52 -20.83
C ILE A 67 1.41 9.03 -19.43
N LYS A 68 0.39 8.44 -18.78
CA LYS A 68 -0.01 8.80 -17.42
C LYS A 68 1.11 8.60 -16.39
N MET A 69 1.89 7.54 -16.54
CA MET A 69 3.03 7.27 -15.67
C MET A 69 4.14 8.32 -15.83
N LYS A 70 4.41 8.75 -17.06
CA LYS A 70 5.38 9.81 -17.33
C LYS A 70 4.95 11.15 -16.71
N GLU A 71 3.67 11.50 -16.81
CA GLU A 71 3.11 12.68 -16.16
C GLU A 71 3.23 12.61 -14.64
N LEU A 72 2.88 11.47 -14.04
CA LEU A 72 3.00 11.25 -12.60
C LEU A 72 4.46 11.34 -12.12
N LEU A 73 5.40 10.76 -12.86
CA LEU A 73 6.83 10.87 -12.53
C LEU A 73 7.32 12.32 -12.63
N ALA A 74 6.91 13.06 -13.65
CA ALA A 74 7.26 14.47 -13.79
C ALA A 74 6.70 15.30 -12.63
N GLU A 75 5.45 15.05 -12.24
CA GLU A 75 4.80 15.68 -11.09
C GLU A 75 5.58 15.44 -9.79
N LEU A 76 5.91 14.17 -9.48
CA LEU A 76 6.61 13.80 -8.25
C LEU A 76 8.06 14.32 -8.23
N SER A 77 8.75 14.30 -9.39
CA SER A 77 10.15 14.72 -9.51
C SER A 77 10.32 16.25 -9.54
N SER A 78 9.28 17.00 -9.89
CA SER A 78 9.35 18.48 -9.98
C SER A 78 9.53 19.16 -8.62
N GLN A 79 9.21 18.48 -7.53
CA GLN A 79 9.32 19.03 -6.19
C GLN A 79 10.75 18.85 -5.65
N LYS A 80 11.46 19.96 -5.43
CA LYS A 80 12.83 19.96 -4.88
C LYS A 80 12.98 19.15 -3.57
N ALA A 81 11.92 19.09 -2.75
CA ALA A 81 11.90 18.31 -1.52
C ALA A 81 12.10 16.80 -1.76
N TYR A 82 11.81 16.31 -2.97
CA TYR A 82 11.85 14.89 -3.31
C TYR A 82 13.00 14.53 -4.28
N SER A 83 13.88 15.47 -4.61
CA SER A 83 15.03 15.26 -5.53
C SER A 83 16.02 14.20 -5.07
N ARG A 84 16.00 13.83 -3.80
CA ARG A 84 16.86 12.78 -3.21
C ARG A 84 16.31 11.36 -3.34
N TYR A 85 15.08 11.20 -3.81
CA TYR A 85 14.46 9.89 -3.97
C TYR A 85 14.76 9.30 -5.34
N GLU A 86 14.95 7.99 -5.37
CA GLU A 86 14.97 7.22 -6.59
C GLU A 86 13.55 6.79 -6.94
N PHE A 87 13.12 7.11 -8.17
CA PHE A 87 11.83 6.68 -8.69
C PHE A 87 12.04 5.66 -9.81
N LYS A 88 11.34 4.53 -9.71
CA LYS A 88 11.24 3.51 -10.75
C LYS A 88 9.79 3.34 -11.15
N ALA A 89 9.50 3.35 -12.44
CA ALA A 89 8.15 3.21 -12.96
C ALA A 89 7.98 1.90 -13.72
N LYS A 90 6.82 1.29 -13.55
CA LYS A 90 6.43 0.04 -14.22
C LYS A 90 4.99 0.12 -14.68
N CYS A 91 4.78 -0.14 -15.97
CA CYS A 91 3.48 -0.35 -16.57
C CYS A 91 3.47 -1.80 -17.07
N ILE A 92 2.66 -2.66 -16.47
CA ILE A 92 2.72 -4.11 -16.69
C ILE A 92 1.32 -4.63 -16.97
N PRO A 93 1.10 -5.37 -18.08
CA PRO A 93 -0.17 -6.04 -18.30
C PRO A 93 -0.37 -7.17 -17.27
N GLY A 94 -1.57 -7.29 -16.74
CA GLY A 94 -1.96 -8.38 -15.84
C GLY A 94 -2.57 -7.95 -14.50
N ASP A 95 -2.96 -8.95 -13.69
CA ASP A 95 -3.61 -8.75 -12.40
C ASP A 95 -2.67 -8.10 -11.38
N LEU A 96 -3.19 -7.09 -10.70
CA LEU A 96 -2.45 -6.30 -9.72
C LEU A 96 -1.80 -7.16 -8.62
N ILE A 97 -2.55 -8.09 -8.03
CA ILE A 97 -2.04 -8.89 -6.88
C ILE A 97 -0.91 -9.82 -7.33
N SER A 98 -1.06 -10.44 -8.49
CA SER A 98 -0.06 -11.32 -9.09
C SER A 98 1.23 -10.55 -9.39
N GLU A 99 1.11 -9.35 -9.96
CA GLU A 99 2.27 -8.52 -10.27
C GLU A 99 2.93 -7.98 -8.99
N VAL A 100 2.17 -7.55 -8.01
CA VAL A 100 2.73 -7.09 -6.72
C VAL A 100 3.54 -8.20 -6.05
N LYS A 101 3.06 -9.45 -6.03
CA LYS A 101 3.82 -10.60 -5.49
C LYS A 101 5.17 -10.77 -6.20
N LYS A 102 5.20 -10.65 -7.51
CA LYS A 102 6.45 -10.70 -8.29
C LYS A 102 7.37 -9.53 -7.96
N GLN A 103 6.82 -8.32 -7.83
CA GLN A 103 7.61 -7.13 -7.53
C GLN A 103 8.19 -7.13 -6.12
N ILE A 104 7.47 -7.67 -5.12
CA ILE A 104 8.00 -7.82 -3.75
C ILE A 104 9.33 -8.57 -3.78
N THR A 105 9.39 -9.70 -4.47
CA THR A 105 10.61 -10.51 -4.57
C THR A 105 11.66 -9.86 -5.47
N LYS A 106 11.26 -9.38 -6.65
CA LYS A 106 12.17 -8.86 -7.68
C LYS A 106 12.87 -7.56 -7.29
N GLU A 107 12.14 -6.66 -6.63
CA GLU A 107 12.63 -5.34 -6.22
C GLU A 107 13.00 -5.27 -4.74
N GLY A 108 12.77 -6.34 -3.96
CA GLY A 108 13.00 -6.35 -2.52
C GLY A 108 12.13 -5.30 -1.80
N ILE A 109 10.81 -5.33 -2.04
CA ILE A 109 9.90 -4.33 -1.48
C ILE A 109 9.73 -4.54 0.02
N ASP A 110 9.93 -3.48 0.78
CA ASP A 110 9.81 -3.44 2.25
C ASP A 110 8.43 -3.00 2.72
N LEU A 111 7.71 -2.22 1.90
CA LEU A 111 6.39 -1.67 2.23
C LEU A 111 5.60 -1.37 0.97
N ILE A 112 4.30 -1.63 1.01
CA ILE A 112 3.35 -1.19 -0.01
C ILE A 112 2.56 0.00 0.56
N VAL A 113 2.45 1.12 -0.18
CA VAL A 113 1.59 2.25 0.21
C VAL A 113 0.57 2.48 -0.90
N MET A 114 -0.71 2.41 -0.55
CA MET A 114 -1.80 2.54 -1.51
C MET A 114 -3.01 3.26 -0.94
N GLY A 115 -3.82 3.85 -1.80
CA GLY A 115 -5.08 4.47 -1.39
C GLY A 115 -6.13 3.45 -1.00
N THR A 116 -7.04 3.79 -0.09
CA THR A 116 -8.15 2.92 0.32
C THR A 116 -9.26 2.81 -0.72
N LYS A 117 -9.32 3.71 -1.73
CA LYS A 117 -10.30 3.71 -2.82
C LYS A 117 -9.58 3.81 -4.15
N GLY A 118 -10.15 3.23 -5.21
CA GLY A 118 -9.68 3.39 -6.57
C GLY A 118 -10.51 4.39 -7.38
N ALA A 119 -10.32 4.40 -8.69
CA ALA A 119 -10.98 5.32 -9.63
C ALA A 119 -12.53 5.25 -9.62
N THR A 120 -13.11 4.12 -9.19
CA THR A 120 -14.57 3.89 -9.19
C THR A 120 -15.33 4.55 -8.04
N GLY A 121 -14.63 5.16 -7.06
CA GLY A 121 -15.23 6.09 -6.07
C GLY A 121 -16.39 5.58 -5.22
N ALA A 122 -16.55 4.25 -5.04
CA ALA A 122 -17.66 3.68 -4.28
C ALA A 122 -17.73 4.21 -2.83
N GLU A 123 -18.96 4.44 -2.37
CA GLU A 123 -19.34 5.30 -1.25
C GLU A 123 -18.68 5.06 0.13
N ARG A 124 -18.66 6.09 0.85
CA ARG A 124 -18.23 6.61 2.17
C ARG A 124 -17.70 5.68 3.27
N LEU A 125 -17.86 4.36 3.26
CA LEU A 125 -17.54 3.47 4.40
C LEU A 125 -16.76 2.20 4.04
N PHE A 126 -16.46 1.92 2.78
CA PHE A 126 -15.83 0.68 2.39
C PHE A 126 -14.46 0.89 1.76
N MET A 127 -13.51 0.08 2.19
CA MET A 127 -12.20 -0.07 1.56
C MET A 127 -12.41 -0.62 0.14
N GLY A 128 -11.79 -0.04 -0.87
CA GLY A 128 -11.92 -0.49 -2.26
C GLY A 128 -11.46 -1.94 -2.44
N SER A 129 -12.04 -2.62 -3.44
CA SER A 129 -11.79 -4.04 -3.69
C SER A 129 -10.30 -4.38 -3.86
N HIS A 130 -9.53 -3.53 -4.54
CA HIS A 130 -8.08 -3.72 -4.68
C HIS A 130 -7.33 -3.64 -3.36
N THR A 131 -7.71 -2.73 -2.47
CA THR A 131 -7.07 -2.62 -1.15
C THR A 131 -7.41 -3.81 -0.26
N VAL A 132 -8.67 -4.26 -0.27
CA VAL A 132 -9.07 -5.48 0.44
C VAL A 132 -8.31 -6.68 -0.09
N ARG A 133 -8.26 -6.87 -1.42
CA ARG A 133 -7.49 -7.96 -2.05
C ARG A 133 -6.02 -7.89 -1.69
N MET A 134 -5.43 -6.69 -1.66
CA MET A 134 -4.02 -6.49 -1.28
C MET A 134 -3.77 -7.00 0.14
N ILE A 135 -4.53 -6.50 1.13
CA ILE A 135 -4.38 -6.87 2.53
C ILE A 135 -4.63 -8.37 2.77
N THR A 136 -5.60 -8.95 2.02
CA THR A 136 -5.98 -10.37 2.20
C THR A 136 -4.96 -11.33 1.57
N HIS A 137 -4.34 -10.97 0.44
CA HIS A 137 -3.51 -11.89 -0.35
C HIS A 137 -2.00 -11.63 -0.25
N ILE A 138 -1.58 -10.51 0.33
CA ILE A 138 -0.18 -10.19 0.58
C ILE A 138 0.09 -10.33 2.08
N SER A 139 0.79 -11.39 2.47
CA SER A 139 1.14 -11.69 3.87
C SER A 139 2.60 -11.44 4.21
N ASN A 140 3.46 -11.33 3.20
CA ASN A 140 4.91 -11.23 3.34
C ASN A 140 5.47 -9.80 3.17
N CYS A 141 4.58 -8.81 3.02
CA CYS A 141 4.96 -7.41 2.91
C CYS A 141 3.87 -6.55 3.59
N PRO A 142 4.23 -5.62 4.46
CA PRO A 142 3.26 -4.73 5.11
C PRO A 142 2.59 -3.81 4.09
N VAL A 143 1.32 -3.46 4.37
CA VAL A 143 0.51 -2.56 3.53
C VAL A 143 0.06 -1.36 4.36
N LEU A 144 0.44 -0.17 3.95
CA LEU A 144 -0.06 1.09 4.46
C LEU A 144 -1.21 1.59 3.58
N ALA A 145 -2.43 1.48 4.08
CA ALA A 145 -3.62 1.95 3.39
C ALA A 145 -3.95 3.40 3.78
N VAL A 146 -3.96 4.31 2.80
CA VAL A 146 -4.14 5.75 3.00
C VAL A 146 -5.56 6.17 2.63
N PRO A 147 -6.34 6.76 3.57
CA PRO A 147 -7.68 7.27 3.28
C PRO A 147 -7.68 8.41 2.27
N GLN A 148 -8.76 8.55 1.50
CA GLN A 148 -8.86 9.51 0.40
C GLN A 148 -8.64 10.98 0.80
N ALA A 149 -9.14 11.39 1.95
CA ALA A 149 -9.06 12.78 2.41
C ALA A 149 -7.99 12.98 3.50
N TYR A 150 -6.99 12.11 3.53
CA TYR A 150 -5.95 12.17 4.55
C TYR A 150 -4.78 13.02 4.09
N ASP A 151 -4.57 14.16 4.75
CA ASP A 151 -3.37 14.99 4.57
C ASP A 151 -2.38 14.70 5.70
N PHE A 152 -1.36 13.90 5.40
CA PHE A 152 -0.33 13.55 6.38
C PHE A 152 0.53 14.78 6.71
N GLN A 153 0.60 15.11 7.99
CA GLN A 153 1.48 16.15 8.51
C GLN A 153 2.56 15.58 9.41
N HIS A 154 2.16 14.83 10.43
CA HIS A 154 3.05 14.27 11.44
C HIS A 154 2.38 13.07 12.13
N LEU A 155 3.13 11.98 12.33
CA LEU A 155 2.68 10.85 13.12
C LEU A 155 2.99 11.08 14.60
N GLN A 156 1.97 11.42 15.39
CA GLN A 156 2.11 11.63 16.84
C GLN A 156 1.70 10.41 17.64
N ARG A 157 0.67 9.70 17.19
CA ARG A 157 0.07 8.58 17.89
C ARG A 157 -0.33 7.50 16.91
N ALA A 158 -0.08 6.25 17.29
CA ALA A 158 -0.62 5.07 16.62
C ALA A 158 -1.50 4.30 17.59
N VAL A 159 -2.59 3.72 17.11
CA VAL A 159 -3.49 2.88 17.90
C VAL A 159 -3.34 1.44 17.42
N LEU A 160 -3.05 0.53 18.34
CA LEU A 160 -3.05 -0.91 18.11
C LEU A 160 -4.27 -1.52 18.79
N PRO A 161 -5.37 -1.75 18.08
CA PRO A 161 -6.53 -2.46 18.62
C PRO A 161 -6.20 -3.95 18.71
N THR A 162 -6.54 -4.57 19.82
CA THR A 162 -6.33 -6.02 20.03
C THR A 162 -7.35 -6.57 21.02
N ASP A 163 -7.78 -7.81 20.79
CA ASP A 163 -8.56 -8.62 21.72
C ASP A 163 -7.68 -9.54 22.58
N PHE A 164 -6.35 -9.56 22.32
CA PHE A 164 -5.37 -10.47 22.91
C PHE A 164 -5.64 -11.96 22.67
N GLU A 165 -6.55 -12.31 21.76
CA GLU A 165 -6.80 -13.71 21.39
C GLU A 165 -5.57 -14.35 20.72
N HIS A 166 -4.81 -13.54 19.98
CA HIS A 166 -3.66 -13.97 19.22
C HIS A 166 -2.36 -13.38 19.78
N HIS A 167 -1.31 -14.15 19.66
CA HIS A 167 0.04 -13.70 19.91
C HIS A 167 0.60 -12.97 18.70
N TYR A 168 1.27 -11.84 18.93
CA TYR A 168 1.99 -11.13 17.89
C TYR A 168 3.45 -11.57 17.84
N GLU A 169 3.86 -12.15 16.73
CA GLU A 169 5.28 -12.41 16.49
C GLU A 169 6.03 -11.07 16.27
N PRO A 170 7.30 -10.93 16.70
CA PRO A 170 8.04 -9.67 16.59
C PRO A 170 8.08 -9.10 15.16
N PHE A 171 8.17 -9.96 14.14
CA PHE A 171 8.20 -9.50 12.75
C PHE A 171 6.88 -8.86 12.30
N MET A 172 5.74 -9.23 12.91
CA MET A 172 4.43 -8.64 12.60
C MET A 172 4.33 -7.20 13.07
N LEU A 173 4.93 -6.89 14.21
CA LEU A 173 4.92 -5.55 14.80
C LEU A 173 6.01 -4.65 14.24
N LYS A 174 7.09 -5.23 13.72
CA LYS A 174 8.25 -4.48 13.25
C LYS A 174 7.91 -3.32 12.31
N PRO A 175 7.06 -3.45 11.27
CA PRO A 175 6.73 -2.32 10.38
C PRO A 175 6.04 -1.16 11.10
N LEU A 176 5.19 -1.46 12.10
CA LEU A 176 4.56 -0.45 12.94
C LEU A 176 5.59 0.23 13.85
N LEU A 177 6.43 -0.55 14.50
CA LEU A 177 7.47 -0.02 15.40
C LEU A 177 8.50 0.82 14.63
N ASP A 178 8.90 0.41 13.43
CA ASP A 178 9.78 1.20 12.55
C ASP A 178 9.18 2.58 12.24
N LEU A 179 7.86 2.67 12.01
CA LEU A 179 7.18 3.96 11.80
C LEU A 179 7.09 4.79 13.08
N ILE A 180 6.84 4.15 14.22
CA ILE A 180 6.78 4.81 15.52
C ILE A 180 8.15 5.40 15.87
N ASP A 181 9.22 4.64 15.69
CA ASP A 181 10.59 5.09 15.93
C ASP A 181 11.01 6.23 15.00
N LEU A 182 10.67 6.11 13.72
CA LEU A 182 10.94 7.15 12.72
C LEU A 182 10.35 8.50 13.11
N TRP A 183 9.13 8.49 13.64
CA TRP A 183 8.38 9.71 13.99
C TRP A 183 8.41 10.06 15.48
N LYS A 184 9.08 9.25 16.32
CA LYS A 184 9.04 9.37 17.79
C LYS A 184 7.60 9.43 18.32
N ALA A 185 6.72 8.66 17.68
CA ALA A 185 5.29 8.63 17.98
C ALA A 185 5.00 7.78 19.21
N GLN A 186 3.83 7.99 19.81
CA GLN A 186 3.35 7.16 20.91
C GLN A 186 2.45 6.04 20.36
N ILE A 187 2.59 4.84 20.92
CA ILE A 187 1.67 3.73 20.63
C ILE A 187 0.66 3.59 21.76
N HIS A 188 -0.61 3.50 21.40
CA HIS A 188 -1.71 3.25 22.31
C HIS A 188 -2.32 1.88 22.01
N VAL A 189 -2.19 0.93 22.94
CA VAL A 189 -2.83 -0.37 22.82
C VAL A 189 -4.26 -0.26 23.37
N VAL A 190 -5.24 -0.60 22.53
CA VAL A 190 -6.67 -0.54 22.89
C VAL A 190 -7.25 -1.94 22.88
N TYR A 191 -7.79 -2.37 24.03
CA TYR A 191 -8.50 -3.62 24.12
C TYR A 191 -9.88 -3.50 23.46
N ALA A 192 -10.07 -4.25 22.39
CA ALA A 192 -11.30 -4.26 21.60
C ALA A 192 -11.89 -5.67 21.60
N ALA A 193 -12.78 -5.95 22.55
CA ALA A 193 -13.45 -7.24 22.66
C ALA A 193 -14.91 -7.09 23.15
N LYS A 194 -15.69 -8.16 23.03
CA LYS A 194 -17.09 -8.21 23.47
C LYS A 194 -17.20 -8.31 25.00
N ASP A 195 -16.26 -8.98 25.64
CA ASP A 195 -16.23 -9.22 27.08
C ASP A 195 -15.17 -8.36 27.77
N PHE A 196 -15.49 -7.83 28.94
CA PHE A 196 -14.59 -6.96 29.70
C PHE A 196 -13.50 -7.71 30.47
N GLY A 197 -13.61 -9.03 30.62
CA GLY A 197 -12.64 -9.86 31.34
C GLY A 197 -11.65 -10.53 30.40
N LEU A 198 -10.35 -10.54 30.76
CA LEU A 198 -9.33 -11.31 30.06
C LEU A 198 -9.27 -12.73 30.63
N ASN A 199 -9.28 -13.73 29.77
CA ASN A 199 -8.96 -15.09 30.14
C ASN A 199 -7.44 -15.26 30.34
N ARG A 200 -7.01 -16.43 30.84
CA ARG A 200 -5.58 -16.72 31.16
C ARG A 200 -4.67 -16.57 29.94
N THR A 201 -5.11 -16.99 28.76
CA THR A 201 -4.36 -16.91 27.51
C THR A 201 -4.18 -15.45 27.09
N GLN A 202 -5.27 -14.67 27.13
CA GLN A 202 -5.23 -13.24 26.81
C GLN A 202 -4.32 -12.45 27.75
N VAL A 203 -4.32 -12.78 29.06
CA VAL A 203 -3.39 -12.18 30.03
C VAL A 203 -1.92 -12.51 29.67
N SER A 204 -1.64 -13.72 29.22
CA SER A 204 -0.29 -14.10 28.77
C SER A 204 0.12 -13.33 27.53
N HIS A 205 -0.75 -13.28 26.51
CA HIS A 205 -0.48 -12.54 25.26
C HIS A 205 -0.30 -11.04 25.50
N LYS A 206 -1.11 -10.44 26.38
CA LYS A 206 -0.94 -9.06 26.81
C LYS A 206 0.44 -8.80 27.39
N LYS A 207 0.94 -9.65 28.30
CA LYS A 207 2.26 -9.51 28.90
C LYS A 207 3.40 -9.65 27.86
N LEU A 208 3.21 -10.53 26.87
CA LEU A 208 4.17 -10.69 25.78
C LEU A 208 4.21 -9.42 24.91
N LEU A 209 3.05 -8.90 24.53
CA LEU A 209 2.95 -7.66 23.77
C LEU A 209 3.57 -6.48 24.53
N GLU A 210 3.32 -6.31 25.82
CA GLU A 210 3.93 -5.28 26.67
C GLU A 210 5.47 -5.35 26.68
N LYS A 211 6.06 -6.54 26.55
CA LYS A 211 7.53 -6.69 26.46
C LYS A 211 8.07 -6.28 25.08
N GLN A 212 7.28 -6.47 24.01
CA GLN A 212 7.70 -6.15 22.65
C GLN A 212 7.58 -4.64 22.35
N LEU A 213 6.76 -3.93 23.10
CA LEU A 213 6.51 -2.49 22.94
C LEU A 213 7.38 -1.60 23.84
N LYS A 214 8.23 -2.20 24.67
CA LYS A 214 9.23 -1.48 25.53
C LYS A 214 10.55 -1.35 24.83
#